data_989b05cd947152c47b8f8d52f3dbf5df
#
_entry.id   989b05cd947152c47b8f8d52f3dbf5df
#
_cell.length_a   1.000
_cell.length_b   1.000
_cell.length_c   1.000
_cell.angle_alpha   90.00
_cell.angle_beta   90.00
_cell.angle_gamma   90.00
#
_symmetry.space_group_name_H-M   'P 1'
#
loop_
_entity.id
_entity.type
_entity.pdbx_description
1 polymer ?
#
loop_
_entity_poly.entity_id
_entity_poly.type
_entity_poly.pdbx_seq_one_letter_code
_entity_poly.pdbx_strand_id
1 'polypeptide(L)'
;MKSTTMLSGGLIGVTAAGMWLCSRSAWLTVDTVDDKSGPATTDLVGAVWAPELTSIALAMVAALFATTILGSLGRRIVGGLAALLAIAASWTPMTLLASGEDGVDSQRALDLLTSGSASQRASDAVTVADWAQISAIEVHAMGPSLALLCCALALVGAVMLVRRPGTVKKQKSSAYETPEVRRQRIAEDLEEDPQSGRVLWDALDAGVDPTDLDKE
;
A
#
# COMPACT_ATOMS: atom_id res chain seq x y z
N MET A 1 2.25 12.91 18.26
CA MET A 1 1.17 12.23 17.51
C MET A 1 1.31 12.27 15.98
N LYS A 2 2.04 13.22 15.39
CA LYS A 2 2.37 13.21 13.93
C LYS A 2 3.29 12.04 13.54
N SER A 3 4.15 11.58 14.45
CA SER A 3 5.13 10.52 14.16
C SER A 3 4.50 9.14 13.91
N THR A 4 3.41 8.78 14.60
CA THR A 4 2.78 7.46 14.45
C THR A 4 2.06 7.29 13.10
N THR A 5 1.43 8.35 12.58
CA THR A 5 0.78 8.30 11.26
C THR A 5 1.80 8.29 10.12
N MET A 6 2.91 9.01 10.28
CA MET A 6 4.03 8.94 9.32
C MET A 6 4.69 7.56 9.34
N LEU A 7 4.81 6.95 10.52
CA LEU A 7 5.38 5.61 10.66
C LEU A 7 4.49 4.55 9.99
N SER A 8 3.17 4.57 10.25
CA SER A 8 2.23 3.61 9.64
C SER A 8 2.14 3.77 8.13
N GLY A 9 2.06 5.01 7.62
CA GLY A 9 2.09 5.28 6.18
C GLY A 9 3.42 4.86 5.55
N GLY A 10 4.55 5.21 6.16
CA GLY A 10 5.88 4.80 5.71
C GLY A 10 6.04 3.29 5.67
N LEU A 11 5.51 2.57 6.66
CA LEU A 11 5.54 1.10 6.69
C LEU A 11 4.76 0.51 5.51
N ILE A 12 3.56 1.02 5.21
CA ILE A 12 2.77 0.59 4.04
C ILE A 12 3.55 0.84 2.75
N GLY A 13 4.21 1.99 2.61
CA GLY A 13 5.01 2.29 1.42
C GLY A 13 6.23 1.38 1.25
N VAL A 14 6.98 1.14 2.32
CA VAL A 14 8.16 0.25 2.30
C VAL A 14 7.74 -1.18 1.98
N THR A 15 6.64 -1.66 2.56
CA THR A 15 6.14 -3.02 2.29
C THR A 15 5.60 -3.18 0.88
N ALA A 16 4.97 -2.15 0.31
CA ALA A 16 4.56 -2.14 -1.09
C ALA A 16 5.76 -2.27 -2.04
N ALA A 17 6.82 -1.51 -1.78
CA ALA A 17 8.07 -1.64 -2.54
C ALA A 17 8.70 -3.03 -2.37
N GLY A 18 8.69 -3.57 -1.15
CA GLY A 18 9.16 -4.93 -0.86
C GLY A 18 8.37 -6.00 -1.62
N MET A 19 7.04 -5.94 -1.63
CA MET A 19 6.17 -6.84 -2.39
C MET A 19 6.50 -6.79 -3.89
N TRP A 20 6.69 -5.57 -4.43
CA TRP A 20 7.04 -5.39 -5.83
C TRP A 20 8.42 -5.99 -6.16
N LEU A 21 9.42 -5.80 -5.30
CA LEU A 21 10.75 -6.39 -5.49
C LEU A 21 10.70 -7.92 -5.40
N CYS A 22 10.00 -8.47 -4.41
CA CYS A 22 9.84 -9.93 -4.26
C CYS A 22 9.11 -10.54 -5.45
N SER A 23 8.18 -9.83 -6.08
CA SER A 23 7.49 -10.29 -7.29
C SER A 23 8.43 -10.41 -8.50
N ARG A 24 9.59 -9.76 -8.48
CA ARG A 24 10.60 -9.83 -9.55
C ARG A 24 11.62 -10.94 -9.40
N SER A 25 11.68 -11.60 -8.24
CA SER A 25 12.54 -12.76 -8.03
C SER A 25 11.92 -14.01 -8.65
N ALA A 26 12.76 -14.98 -9.03
CA ALA A 26 12.31 -16.30 -9.42
C ALA A 26 11.67 -17.00 -8.20
N TRP A 27 10.46 -17.53 -8.37
CA TRP A 27 9.75 -18.31 -7.36
C TRP A 27 9.75 -19.79 -7.68
N LEU A 28 9.76 -20.11 -8.97
CA LEU A 28 9.75 -21.47 -9.48
C LEU A 28 10.75 -21.57 -10.61
N THR A 29 11.46 -22.70 -10.66
CA THR A 29 12.20 -23.13 -11.84
C THR A 29 11.50 -24.37 -12.39
N VAL A 30 11.15 -24.34 -13.65
CA VAL A 30 10.43 -25.42 -14.33
C VAL A 30 11.32 -26.01 -15.41
N ASP A 31 11.59 -27.29 -15.26
CA ASP A 31 12.28 -28.08 -16.27
C ASP A 31 11.27 -28.74 -17.20
N THR A 32 11.39 -28.46 -18.48
CA THR A 32 10.53 -29.03 -19.53
C THR A 32 11.34 -29.87 -20.48
N VAL A 33 10.75 -30.94 -20.98
CA VAL A 33 11.32 -31.78 -22.01
C VAL A 33 10.40 -31.78 -23.22
N ASP A 34 10.98 -31.47 -24.36
CA ASP A 34 10.31 -31.49 -25.65
C ASP A 34 11.08 -32.37 -26.63
N ASP A 35 10.37 -33.21 -27.36
CA ASP A 35 10.95 -34.14 -28.34
C ASP A 35 11.68 -33.45 -29.49
N LYS A 36 11.37 -32.20 -29.78
CA LYS A 36 11.97 -31.43 -30.89
C LYS A 36 13.07 -30.48 -30.42
N SER A 37 12.85 -29.80 -29.28
CA SER A 37 13.76 -28.76 -28.77
C SER A 37 14.69 -29.30 -27.70
N GLY A 38 14.42 -30.50 -27.17
CA GLY A 38 15.16 -31.08 -26.05
C GLY A 38 14.79 -30.52 -24.68
N PRO A 39 15.61 -30.70 -23.66
CA PRO A 39 15.35 -30.18 -22.32
C PRO A 39 15.57 -28.66 -22.27
N ALA A 40 14.68 -27.95 -21.59
CA ALA A 40 14.78 -26.52 -21.34
C ALA A 40 14.40 -26.22 -19.88
N THR A 41 15.14 -25.30 -19.25
CA THR A 41 14.91 -24.82 -17.90
C THR A 41 14.42 -23.37 -17.98
N THR A 42 13.29 -23.07 -17.33
CA THR A 42 12.69 -21.73 -17.36
C THR A 42 12.32 -21.27 -15.96
N ASP A 43 12.73 -20.05 -15.62
CA ASP A 43 12.39 -19.44 -14.35
C ASP A 43 11.05 -18.68 -14.45
N LEU A 44 10.12 -19.00 -13.54
CA LEU A 44 8.88 -18.28 -13.34
C LEU A 44 9.05 -17.32 -12.16
N VAL A 45 8.96 -16.03 -12.44
CA VAL A 45 9.03 -15.01 -11.40
C VAL A 45 7.68 -14.85 -10.70
N GLY A 46 7.74 -14.32 -9.46
CA GLY A 46 6.56 -14.07 -8.66
C GLY A 46 5.50 -13.21 -9.36
N ALA A 47 5.90 -12.24 -10.21
CA ALA A 47 4.96 -11.41 -10.95
C ALA A 47 4.13 -12.17 -12.00
N VAL A 48 4.63 -13.30 -12.50
CA VAL A 48 3.94 -14.18 -13.43
C VAL A 48 3.09 -15.19 -12.67
N TRP A 49 3.66 -15.78 -11.60
CA TRP A 49 2.93 -16.75 -10.77
C TRP A 49 1.82 -16.15 -9.95
N ALA A 50 2.04 -14.95 -9.38
CA ALA A 50 1.12 -14.20 -8.53
C ALA A 50 0.95 -12.76 -9.05
N PRO A 51 0.29 -12.54 -10.20
CA PRO A 51 0.14 -11.21 -10.80
C PRO A 51 -0.64 -10.24 -9.90
N GLU A 52 -1.51 -10.77 -9.03
CA GLU A 52 -2.24 -10.01 -8.01
C GLU A 52 -1.29 -9.29 -7.04
N LEU A 53 -0.13 -9.85 -6.73
CA LEU A 53 0.83 -9.24 -5.82
C LEU A 53 1.34 -7.89 -6.34
N THR A 54 1.62 -7.80 -7.63
CA THR A 54 2.05 -6.55 -8.28
C THR A 54 0.93 -5.51 -8.27
N SER A 55 -0.31 -5.93 -8.56
CA SER A 55 -1.49 -5.05 -8.57
C SER A 55 -1.79 -4.52 -7.16
N ILE A 56 -1.69 -5.39 -6.15
CA ILE A 56 -1.90 -5.01 -4.75
C ILE A 56 -0.77 -4.09 -4.27
N ALA A 57 0.48 -4.33 -4.63
CA ALA A 57 1.59 -3.44 -4.32
C ALA A 57 1.33 -2.02 -4.84
N LEU A 58 0.84 -1.88 -6.07
CA LEU A 58 0.47 -0.58 -6.64
C LEU A 58 -0.70 0.07 -5.89
N ALA A 59 -1.72 -0.71 -5.51
CA ALA A 59 -2.84 -0.23 -4.71
C ALA A 59 -2.38 0.25 -3.31
N MET A 60 -1.39 -0.42 -2.70
CA MET A 60 -0.79 0.01 -1.43
C MET A 60 -0.02 1.33 -1.57
N VAL A 61 0.66 1.56 -2.70
CA VAL A 61 1.28 2.86 -2.99
C VAL A 61 0.21 3.95 -3.10
N ALA A 62 -0.89 3.68 -3.80
CA ALA A 62 -2.01 4.62 -3.87
C ALA A 62 -2.62 4.89 -2.49
N ALA A 63 -2.75 3.85 -1.64
CA ALA A 63 -3.19 3.98 -0.26
C ALA A 63 -2.26 4.88 0.56
N LEU A 64 -0.94 4.77 0.38
CA LEU A 64 0.03 5.65 1.03
C LEU A 64 -0.26 7.13 0.69
N PHE A 65 -0.44 7.47 -0.58
CA PHE A 65 -0.77 8.84 -0.99
C PHE A 65 -2.12 9.29 -0.44
N ALA A 66 -3.14 8.42 -0.46
CA ALA A 66 -4.45 8.71 0.10
C ALA A 66 -4.37 9.07 1.60
N THR A 67 -3.48 8.43 2.38
CA THR A 67 -3.31 8.75 3.80
C THR A 67 -2.81 10.17 4.05
N THR A 68 -2.15 10.81 3.09
CA THR A 68 -1.65 12.17 3.23
C THR A 68 -2.76 13.22 3.05
N ILE A 69 -3.74 12.92 2.20
CA ILE A 69 -4.80 13.84 1.80
C ILE A 69 -6.06 13.67 2.67
N LEU A 70 -6.39 12.43 3.05
CA LEU A 70 -7.63 12.12 3.73
C LEU A 70 -7.61 12.49 5.21
N GLY A 71 -8.80 12.84 5.73
CA GLY A 71 -9.06 13.05 7.15
C GLY A 71 -9.01 11.75 7.96
N SER A 72 -9.28 11.83 9.27
CA SER A 72 -9.17 10.68 10.19
C SER A 72 -10.09 9.51 9.80
N LEU A 73 -11.31 9.78 9.35
CA LEU A 73 -12.24 8.74 8.90
C LEU A 73 -11.75 8.07 7.60
N GLY A 74 -11.33 8.87 6.61
CA GLY A 74 -10.79 8.35 5.35
C GLY A 74 -9.55 7.48 5.57
N ARG A 75 -8.65 7.86 6.49
CA ARG A 75 -7.48 7.05 6.86
C ARG A 75 -7.86 5.70 7.47
N ARG A 76 -8.94 5.64 8.27
CA ARG A 76 -9.43 4.37 8.80
C ARG A 76 -9.95 3.46 7.69
N ILE A 77 -10.70 4.01 6.74
CA ILE A 77 -11.23 3.25 5.59
C ILE A 77 -10.06 2.73 4.75
N VAL A 78 -9.11 3.59 4.40
CA VAL A 78 -7.90 3.20 3.65
C VAL A 78 -7.10 2.14 4.40
N GLY A 79 -6.94 2.28 5.72
CA GLY A 79 -6.28 1.27 6.54
C GLY A 79 -7.02 -0.07 6.54
N GLY A 80 -8.35 -0.07 6.61
CA GLY A 80 -9.17 -1.28 6.51
C GLY A 80 -9.01 -1.97 5.15
N LEU A 81 -9.07 -1.20 4.05
CA LEU A 81 -8.85 -1.72 2.71
C LEU A 81 -7.43 -2.27 2.53
N ALA A 82 -6.41 -1.54 3.03
CA ALA A 82 -5.03 -2.00 2.98
C ALA A 82 -4.83 -3.32 3.76
N ALA A 83 -5.51 -3.49 4.90
CA ALA A 83 -5.47 -4.75 5.66
C ALA A 83 -6.08 -5.91 4.86
N LEU A 84 -7.23 -5.71 4.22
CA LEU A 84 -7.87 -6.71 3.37
C LEU A 84 -6.98 -7.09 2.17
N LEU A 85 -6.37 -6.10 1.53
CA LEU A 85 -5.45 -6.32 0.41
C LEU A 85 -4.19 -7.07 0.86
N ALA A 86 -3.63 -6.78 2.04
CA ALA A 86 -2.49 -7.51 2.58
C ALA A 86 -2.81 -8.99 2.86
N ILE A 87 -4.02 -9.28 3.37
CA ILE A 87 -4.51 -10.65 3.56
C ILE A 87 -4.67 -11.36 2.20
N ALA A 88 -5.29 -10.71 1.23
CA ALA A 88 -5.46 -11.27 -0.10
C ALA A 88 -4.12 -11.55 -0.79
N ALA A 89 -3.15 -10.62 -0.68
CA ALA A 89 -1.81 -10.78 -1.22
C ALA A 89 -1.03 -11.94 -0.61
N SER A 90 -1.32 -12.30 0.64
CA SER A 90 -0.62 -13.40 1.34
C SER A 90 -1.05 -14.79 0.87
N TRP A 91 -2.18 -14.92 0.18
CA TRP A 91 -2.78 -16.21 -0.16
C TRP A 91 -1.87 -17.05 -1.09
N THR A 92 -1.48 -16.49 -2.23
CA THR A 92 -0.68 -17.23 -3.22
C THR A 92 0.71 -17.63 -2.71
N PRO A 93 1.53 -16.74 -2.08
CA PRO A 93 2.80 -17.17 -1.54
C PRO A 93 2.66 -18.15 -0.37
N MET A 94 1.59 -18.04 0.43
CA MET A 94 1.32 -18.97 1.52
C MET A 94 0.97 -20.37 0.99
N THR A 95 0.09 -20.46 -0.01
CA THR A 95 -0.28 -21.75 -0.62
C THR A 95 0.92 -22.40 -1.30
N LEU A 96 1.74 -21.62 -2.00
CA LEU A 96 2.94 -22.14 -2.66
C LEU A 96 3.92 -22.76 -1.65
N LEU A 97 4.19 -22.07 -0.54
CA LEU A 97 5.09 -22.58 0.49
C LEU A 97 4.50 -23.77 1.27
N ALA A 98 3.18 -23.79 1.46
CA ALA A 98 2.51 -24.87 2.17
C ALA A 98 2.42 -26.16 1.34
N SER A 99 2.26 -26.03 0.01
CA SER A 99 2.14 -27.16 -0.90
C SER A 99 3.51 -27.81 -1.19
N GLY A 100 4.58 -27.03 -1.14
CA GLY A 100 5.91 -27.48 -1.59
C GLY A 100 5.94 -27.83 -3.08
N GLU A 101 6.98 -28.52 -3.51
CA GLU A 101 7.21 -28.87 -4.91
C GLU A 101 6.14 -29.81 -5.47
N ASP A 102 5.71 -30.81 -4.68
CA ASP A 102 4.71 -31.82 -5.07
C ASP A 102 3.29 -31.23 -5.24
N GLY A 103 3.01 -30.12 -4.61
CA GLY A 103 1.68 -29.49 -4.63
C GLY A 103 1.54 -28.33 -5.58
N VAL A 104 2.58 -28.02 -6.37
CA VAL A 104 2.49 -27.00 -7.42
C VAL A 104 1.61 -27.49 -8.55
N ASP A 105 0.65 -26.67 -8.97
CA ASP A 105 -0.18 -26.96 -10.13
C ASP A 105 0.66 -26.92 -11.43
N SER A 106 1.07 -28.10 -11.87
CA SER A 106 1.87 -28.29 -13.07
C SER A 106 1.13 -27.83 -14.35
N GLN A 107 -0.20 -27.94 -14.36
CA GLN A 107 -0.99 -27.47 -15.49
C GLN A 107 -0.97 -25.95 -15.62
N ARG A 108 -1.09 -25.26 -14.49
CA ARG A 108 -0.94 -23.80 -14.44
C ARG A 108 0.45 -23.35 -14.86
N ALA A 109 1.50 -24.06 -14.43
CA ALA A 109 2.87 -23.78 -14.85
C ALA A 109 3.04 -23.92 -16.37
N LEU A 110 2.50 -25.00 -16.95
CA LEU A 110 2.53 -25.24 -18.39
C LEU A 110 1.77 -24.16 -19.16
N ASP A 111 0.58 -23.78 -18.71
CA ASP A 111 -0.24 -22.72 -19.32
C ASP A 111 0.49 -21.37 -19.34
N LEU A 112 1.21 -21.04 -18.28
CA LEU A 112 2.00 -19.81 -18.19
C LEU A 112 3.22 -19.83 -19.13
N LEU A 113 3.83 -20.99 -19.34
CA LEU A 113 4.95 -21.17 -20.25
C LEU A 113 4.50 -21.14 -21.72
N THR A 114 3.41 -21.82 -22.06
CA THR A 114 2.89 -21.91 -23.42
C THR A 114 2.25 -20.60 -23.89
N SER A 115 1.58 -19.87 -22.98
CA SER A 115 1.01 -18.54 -23.29
C SER A 115 2.05 -17.44 -23.51
N GLY A 116 3.34 -17.71 -23.27
CA GLY A 116 4.40 -16.71 -23.32
C GLY A 116 4.38 -15.73 -22.15
N SER A 117 3.53 -15.94 -21.15
CA SER A 117 3.41 -15.08 -19.96
C SER A 117 4.68 -15.13 -19.09
N ALA A 118 5.47 -16.20 -19.20
CA ALA A 118 6.77 -16.32 -18.56
C ALA A 118 7.82 -15.33 -19.09
N SER A 119 7.61 -14.80 -20.30
CA SER A 119 8.52 -13.86 -20.93
C SER A 119 8.33 -12.47 -20.31
N GLN A 120 9.31 -12.01 -19.54
CA GLN A 120 9.30 -10.66 -18.98
C GLN A 120 9.72 -9.58 -19.98
N ARG A 121 10.33 -9.98 -21.09
CA ARG A 121 10.74 -9.09 -22.18
C ARG A 121 10.21 -9.63 -23.49
N ALA A 122 9.58 -8.77 -24.25
CA ALA A 122 9.07 -9.13 -25.58
C ALA A 122 10.17 -9.60 -26.56
N SER A 123 11.45 -9.29 -26.26
CA SER A 123 12.60 -9.73 -27.04
C SER A 123 13.02 -11.18 -26.77
N ASP A 124 12.66 -11.73 -25.63
CA ASP A 124 13.04 -13.08 -25.20
C ASP A 124 11.77 -13.90 -24.93
N ALA A 125 10.95 -14.07 -25.95
CA ALA A 125 9.73 -14.87 -25.83
C ALA A 125 10.12 -16.34 -25.63
N VAL A 126 10.11 -16.78 -24.36
CA VAL A 126 10.20 -18.19 -24.02
C VAL A 126 8.81 -18.79 -24.21
N THR A 127 8.54 -19.35 -25.37
CA THR A 127 7.35 -20.15 -25.63
C THR A 127 7.76 -21.62 -25.64
N VAL A 128 7.23 -22.34 -24.67
CA VAL A 128 7.34 -23.80 -24.62
C VAL A 128 6.21 -24.36 -25.49
N ALA A 129 6.48 -25.43 -26.21
CA ALA A 129 5.48 -26.05 -27.09
C ALA A 129 4.34 -26.68 -26.27
N ASP A 130 3.13 -26.67 -26.79
CA ASP A 130 1.92 -27.18 -26.09
C ASP A 130 2.00 -28.68 -25.73
N TRP A 131 2.89 -29.44 -26.39
CA TRP A 131 3.13 -30.86 -26.14
C TRP A 131 4.32 -31.14 -25.22
N ALA A 132 5.01 -30.12 -24.75
CA ALA A 132 6.13 -30.28 -23.82
C ALA A 132 5.64 -30.84 -22.49
N GLN A 133 6.43 -31.67 -21.88
CA GLN A 133 6.15 -32.26 -20.57
C GLN A 133 7.04 -31.63 -19.52
N ILE A 134 6.44 -31.34 -18.37
CA ILE A 134 7.21 -30.89 -17.19
C ILE A 134 7.89 -32.12 -16.61
N SER A 135 9.22 -32.06 -16.47
CA SER A 135 10.04 -33.12 -15.86
C SER A 135 10.29 -32.86 -14.37
N ALA A 136 10.45 -31.59 -13.97
CA ALA A 136 10.64 -31.19 -12.58
C ALA A 136 10.18 -29.75 -12.35
N ILE A 137 9.78 -29.49 -11.11
CA ILE A 137 9.49 -28.12 -10.63
C ILE A 137 10.25 -27.93 -9.34
N GLU A 138 11.08 -26.90 -9.27
CA GLU A 138 11.79 -26.49 -8.05
C GLU A 138 11.18 -25.21 -7.50
N VAL A 139 10.87 -25.17 -6.19
CA VAL A 139 10.29 -24.00 -5.52
C VAL A 139 11.37 -23.24 -4.77
N HIS A 140 11.62 -22.01 -5.16
CA HIS A 140 12.52 -21.10 -4.45
C HIS A 140 11.80 -20.41 -3.30
N ALA A 141 11.94 -20.94 -2.08
CA ALA A 141 11.21 -20.47 -0.90
C ALA A 141 11.52 -19.01 -0.49
N MET A 142 12.66 -18.44 -0.89
CA MET A 142 13.09 -17.12 -0.43
C MET A 142 12.16 -16.00 -0.92
N GLY A 143 11.79 -15.99 -2.19
CA GLY A 143 10.89 -14.98 -2.77
C GLY A 143 9.51 -14.93 -2.11
N PRO A 144 8.79 -16.07 -2.09
CA PRO A 144 7.48 -16.16 -1.42
C PRO A 144 7.54 -15.86 0.09
N SER A 145 8.59 -16.29 0.79
CA SER A 145 8.75 -16.02 2.24
C SER A 145 8.93 -14.53 2.52
N LEU A 146 9.75 -13.83 1.75
CA LEU A 146 9.92 -12.39 1.86
C LEU A 146 8.63 -11.65 1.49
N ALA A 147 7.89 -12.11 0.49
CA ALA A 147 6.59 -11.56 0.13
C ALA A 147 5.59 -11.69 1.29
N LEU A 148 5.53 -12.85 1.97
CA LEU A 148 4.71 -13.04 3.17
C LEU A 148 5.11 -12.11 4.31
N LEU A 149 6.41 -11.92 4.54
CA LEU A 149 6.90 -10.97 5.53
C LEU A 149 6.43 -9.54 5.21
N CYS A 150 6.53 -9.12 3.95
CA CYS A 150 6.02 -7.83 3.51
C CYS A 150 4.50 -7.72 3.73
N CYS A 151 3.71 -8.76 3.43
CA CYS A 151 2.27 -8.79 3.68
C CYS A 151 1.96 -8.66 5.18
N ALA A 152 2.68 -9.37 6.05
CA ALA A 152 2.51 -9.28 7.50
C ALA A 152 2.83 -7.87 8.03
N LEU A 153 3.92 -7.26 7.58
CA LEU A 153 4.28 -5.90 7.96
C LEU A 153 3.29 -4.87 7.41
N ALA A 154 2.77 -5.06 6.20
CA ALA A 154 1.72 -4.22 5.63
C ALA A 154 0.44 -4.30 6.46
N LEU A 155 0.05 -5.50 6.90
CA LEU A 155 -1.10 -5.70 7.80
C LEU A 155 -0.92 -4.97 9.12
N VAL A 156 0.28 -5.04 9.73
CA VAL A 156 0.60 -4.29 10.96
C VAL A 156 0.47 -2.78 10.71
N GLY A 157 1.04 -2.25 9.64
CA GLY A 157 0.93 -0.84 9.25
C GLY A 157 -0.52 -0.40 9.06
N ALA A 158 -1.31 -1.22 8.38
CA ALA A 158 -2.73 -0.99 8.13
C ALA A 158 -3.55 -0.97 9.43
N VAL A 159 -3.34 -1.93 10.33
CA VAL A 159 -3.99 -1.98 11.66
C VAL A 159 -3.60 -0.77 12.51
N MET A 160 -2.32 -0.37 12.49
CA MET A 160 -1.87 0.84 13.18
C MET A 160 -2.57 2.09 12.65
N LEU A 161 -2.77 2.18 11.33
CA LEU A 161 -3.46 3.31 10.70
C LEU A 161 -4.96 3.35 11.09
N VAL A 162 -5.63 2.21 11.18
CA VAL A 162 -7.03 2.10 11.64
C VAL A 162 -7.17 2.54 13.09
N ARG A 163 -6.26 2.06 13.97
CA ARG A 163 -6.33 2.35 15.40
C ARG A 163 -5.90 3.78 15.75
N ARG A 164 -4.91 4.31 15.01
CA ARG A 164 -4.31 5.64 15.28
C ARG A 164 -4.20 6.46 14.00
N PRO A 165 -5.33 6.91 13.41
CA PRO A 165 -5.34 7.61 12.12
C PRO A 165 -4.67 8.99 12.19
N GLY A 166 -4.31 9.47 13.38
CA GLY A 166 -3.77 10.81 13.59
C GLY A 166 -4.82 11.90 13.39
N THR A 167 -4.58 13.05 13.99
CA THR A 167 -5.39 14.24 13.76
C THR A 167 -4.82 15.02 12.57
N VAL A 168 -5.64 15.26 11.56
CA VAL A 168 -5.33 16.27 10.55
C VAL A 168 -5.51 17.61 11.25
N LYS A 169 -4.46 18.44 11.36
CA LYS A 169 -4.67 19.84 11.65
C LYS A 169 -5.60 20.34 10.55
N LYS A 170 -6.86 20.62 10.89
CA LYS A 170 -7.74 21.40 10.00
C LYS A 170 -6.91 22.62 9.63
N GLN A 171 -6.45 22.68 8.40
CA GLN A 171 -5.86 23.90 7.87
C GLN A 171 -7.01 24.90 7.96
N LYS A 172 -6.88 25.86 8.88
CA LYS A 172 -7.88 26.89 9.08
C LYS A 172 -8.07 27.55 7.71
N SER A 173 -9.11 27.14 6.97
CA SER A 173 -9.46 27.78 5.71
C SER A 173 -10.14 29.11 6.06
N SER A 174 -9.32 30.12 6.32
CA SER A 174 -9.82 31.45 6.62
C SER A 174 -10.55 32.13 5.44
N ALA A 175 -10.55 31.49 4.27
CA ALA A 175 -11.09 32.09 3.04
C ALA A 175 -12.61 31.98 2.90
N TYR A 176 -13.32 31.11 3.67
CA TYR A 176 -14.75 30.89 3.53
C TYR A 176 -15.45 30.71 4.90
N GLU A 177 -15.01 31.44 5.91
CA GLU A 177 -15.69 31.42 7.20
C GLU A 177 -16.92 32.32 7.15
N THR A 178 -18.04 31.78 7.69
CA THR A 178 -19.23 32.66 7.91
C THR A 178 -18.87 33.73 8.93
N PRO A 179 -19.48 34.94 8.84
CA PRO A 179 -19.18 36.02 9.77
C PRO A 179 -19.35 35.64 11.24
N GLU A 180 -20.30 34.74 11.55
CA GLU A 180 -20.53 34.26 12.92
C GLU A 180 -19.39 33.41 13.45
N VAL A 181 -18.86 32.47 12.63
CA VAL A 181 -17.75 31.61 13.01
C VAL A 181 -16.46 32.42 13.16
N ARG A 182 -16.29 33.46 12.34
CA ARG A 182 -15.16 34.38 12.44
C ARG A 182 -15.20 35.17 13.76
N ARG A 183 -16.37 35.66 14.16
CA ARG A 183 -16.56 36.39 15.44
C ARG A 183 -16.25 35.50 16.65
N GLN A 184 -16.74 34.24 16.66
CA GLN A 184 -16.45 33.31 17.76
C GLN A 184 -14.96 33.01 17.88
N ARG A 185 -14.26 32.83 16.75
CA ARG A 185 -12.81 32.60 16.78
C ARG A 185 -12.02 33.81 17.27
N ILE A 186 -12.44 35.03 16.88
CA ILE A 186 -11.80 36.25 17.33
C ILE A 186 -11.98 36.40 18.83
N ALA A 187 -13.15 36.05 19.37
CA ALA A 187 -13.37 36.04 20.82
C ALA A 187 -12.44 35.03 21.53
N GLU A 188 -12.29 33.80 20.99
CA GLU A 188 -11.35 32.79 21.53
C GLU A 188 -9.87 33.25 21.44
N ASP A 189 -9.47 33.85 20.29
CA ASP A 189 -8.12 34.36 20.09
C ASP A 189 -7.80 35.56 21.00
N LEU A 190 -8.82 36.38 21.35
CA LEU A 190 -8.73 37.51 22.28
C LEU A 190 -8.57 37.03 23.74
N GLU A 191 -9.23 35.93 24.11
CA GLU A 191 -9.05 35.29 25.43
C GLU A 191 -7.68 34.65 25.57
N GLU A 192 -7.14 34.04 24.48
CA GLU A 192 -5.81 33.38 24.51
C GLU A 192 -4.64 34.37 24.52
N ASP A 193 -4.73 35.49 23.78
CA ASP A 193 -3.64 36.48 23.67
C ASP A 193 -4.20 37.93 23.56
N PRO A 194 -4.68 38.49 24.68
CA PRO A 194 -5.35 39.83 24.71
C PRO A 194 -4.40 40.97 24.40
N GLN A 195 -3.09 40.78 24.41
CA GLN A 195 -2.09 41.84 24.15
C GLN A 195 -1.50 41.78 22.74
N SER A 196 -1.91 40.82 21.92
CA SER A 196 -1.47 40.72 20.53
C SER A 196 -2.08 41.81 19.68
N GLY A 197 -1.28 42.76 19.22
CA GLY A 197 -1.75 43.86 18.35
C GLY A 197 -2.47 43.36 17.08
N ARG A 198 -2.14 42.17 16.59
CA ARG A 198 -2.81 41.55 15.45
C ARG A 198 -4.23 41.08 15.81
N VAL A 199 -4.38 40.45 16.97
CA VAL A 199 -5.72 39.99 17.45
C VAL A 199 -6.63 41.16 17.74
N LEU A 200 -6.09 42.26 18.31
CA LEU A 200 -6.81 43.48 18.53
C LEU A 200 -7.32 44.15 17.24
N TRP A 201 -6.49 44.17 16.18
CA TRP A 201 -6.89 44.68 14.89
C TRP A 201 -7.92 43.78 14.20
N ASP A 202 -7.78 42.47 14.25
CA ASP A 202 -8.73 41.51 13.71
C ASP A 202 -10.10 41.60 14.44
N ALA A 203 -10.11 41.89 15.75
CA ALA A 203 -11.32 42.13 16.53
C ALA A 203 -12.06 43.40 16.11
N LEU A 204 -11.34 44.51 15.98
CA LEU A 204 -11.91 45.77 15.53
C LEU A 204 -12.48 45.66 14.11
N ASP A 205 -11.79 44.95 13.20
CA ASP A 205 -12.23 44.74 11.82
C ASP A 205 -13.49 43.84 11.75
N ALA A 206 -13.69 42.96 12.74
CA ALA A 206 -14.90 42.16 12.90
C ALA A 206 -16.05 42.83 13.66
N GLY A 207 -15.83 44.08 14.11
CA GLY A 207 -16.80 44.86 14.89
C GLY A 207 -16.96 44.39 16.33
N VAL A 208 -15.95 43.75 16.91
CA VAL A 208 -15.89 43.38 18.32
C VAL A 208 -14.97 44.36 19.03
N ASP A 209 -15.55 45.09 20.02
CA ASP A 209 -14.75 46.03 20.81
C ASP A 209 -13.96 45.27 21.92
N PRO A 210 -12.63 45.25 21.84
CA PRO A 210 -11.79 44.52 22.83
C PRO A 210 -11.86 45.17 24.21
N THR A 211 -12.33 46.39 24.35
CA THR A 211 -12.43 47.11 25.64
C THR A 211 -13.70 46.78 26.42
N ASP A 212 -14.69 46.14 25.79
CA ASP A 212 -15.95 45.76 26.46
C ASP A 212 -15.82 44.43 27.25
N LEU A 213 -14.75 43.68 27.04
CA LEU A 213 -14.49 42.40 27.75
C LEU A 213 -14.01 42.60 29.20
N ASP A 214 -13.55 43.79 29.57
CA ASP A 214 -13.09 44.12 30.92
C ASP A 214 -14.21 44.59 31.86
N LYS A 215 -15.49 44.50 31.48
CA LYS A 215 -16.61 45.05 32.25
C LYS A 215 -17.54 44.02 32.90
N GLU A 216 -17.20 42.71 32.94
CA GLU A 216 -17.95 41.70 33.71
C GLU A 216 -17.26 41.26 34.97
#